data_c85bfac60ea9176728de99ac5300a022
#
_entry.id   c85bfac60ea9176728de99ac5300a022
#
_cell.length_a   1.000
_cell.length_b   1.000
_cell.length_c   1.000
_cell.angle_alpha   90.00
_cell.angle_beta   90.00
_cell.angle_gamma   90.00
#
_symmetry.space_group_name_H-M   'P 1'
#
loop_
_entity.id
_entity.type
_entity.pdbx_description
1 polymer ?
#
loop_
_entity_poly.entity_id
_entity_poly.type
_entity_poly.pdbx_seq_one_letter_code
_entity_poly.pdbx_strand_id
1 'polypeptide(L)'
;YWQISMKIAFKMKTYNIFSIDEFKTNIAKNSRLLGIDPGAKNIGIAICDENKVIATPLITLRMTKFQIFLNEINQIIEENEIKGIIVGNPINMDGSVGKSSISALNFAKNISKNITIPIAMWDERLSSEGSFKITKELGTNVSNRVKKLDENSAAFILQGAIDYLKN
;
A
#
# COMPACT_ATOMS: atom_id res chain seq x y z
N TYR A 1 -8.46 -20.94 33.68
CA TYR A 1 -7.88 -19.63 33.30
C TYR A 1 -6.99 -19.76 32.07
N TRP A 2 -6.12 -20.73 31.96
CA TRP A 2 -5.22 -20.95 30.82
C TRP A 2 -5.98 -21.25 29.51
N GLN A 3 -7.00 -22.09 29.59
CA GLN A 3 -7.80 -22.46 28.41
C GLN A 3 -8.67 -21.31 27.88
N ILE A 4 -9.09 -20.40 28.76
CA ILE A 4 -9.86 -19.22 28.40
C ILE A 4 -8.95 -18.18 27.72
N SER A 5 -7.74 -17.97 28.23
CA SER A 5 -6.74 -17.10 27.64
C SER A 5 -6.30 -17.58 26.26
N MET A 6 -6.09 -18.89 26.07
CA MET A 6 -5.78 -19.45 24.75
C MET A 6 -6.95 -19.35 23.77
N LYS A 7 -8.20 -19.54 24.22
CA LYS A 7 -9.38 -19.38 23.35
C LYS A 7 -9.63 -17.93 22.96
N ILE A 8 -9.32 -16.97 23.83
CA ILE A 8 -9.41 -15.52 23.51
C ILE A 8 -8.28 -15.13 22.56
N ALA A 9 -7.07 -15.62 22.75
CA ALA A 9 -5.94 -15.42 21.83
C ALA A 9 -6.20 -16.05 20.44
N PHE A 10 -6.88 -17.19 20.39
CA PHE A 10 -7.26 -17.83 19.11
C PHE A 10 -8.42 -17.13 18.39
N LYS A 11 -9.17 -16.27 19.09
CA LYS A 11 -10.32 -15.54 18.53
C LYS A 11 -9.98 -14.12 18.09
N MET A 12 -8.78 -13.59 18.42
CA MET A 12 -8.24 -12.40 17.82
C MET A 12 -7.61 -12.79 16.48
N LYS A 13 -8.40 -12.65 15.42
CA LYS A 13 -7.89 -12.77 14.05
C LYS A 13 -6.72 -11.78 13.94
N THR A 14 -5.51 -12.28 14.00
CA THR A 14 -4.31 -11.47 13.77
C THR A 14 -4.36 -10.99 12.33
N TYR A 15 -4.54 -9.68 12.15
CA TYR A 15 -4.40 -9.09 10.83
C TYR A 15 -2.96 -9.28 10.34
N ASN A 16 -2.79 -9.54 9.05
CA ASN A 16 -1.47 -9.59 8.39
C ASN A 16 -0.95 -8.19 8.05
N ILE A 17 -1.24 -7.21 8.92
CA ILE A 17 -0.79 -5.83 8.82
C ILE A 17 0.39 -5.65 9.76
N PHE A 18 1.52 -5.23 9.19
CA PHE A 18 2.79 -5.07 9.89
C PHE A 18 3.25 -3.61 9.87
N SER A 19 4.11 -3.22 10.81
CA SER A 19 4.92 -2.03 10.63
C SER A 19 5.83 -2.21 9.40
N ILE A 20 6.32 -1.11 8.82
CA ILE A 20 7.18 -1.23 7.63
C ILE A 20 8.46 -2.02 7.91
N ASP A 21 9.01 -1.93 9.11
CA ASP A 21 10.21 -2.69 9.51
C ASP A 21 9.92 -4.19 9.67
N GLU A 22 8.80 -4.55 10.29
CA GLU A 22 8.34 -5.94 10.37
C GLU A 22 7.97 -6.50 9.00
N PHE A 23 7.34 -5.69 8.16
CA PHE A 23 7.01 -6.05 6.79
C PHE A 23 8.27 -6.45 6.00
N LYS A 24 9.35 -5.70 6.15
CA LYS A 24 10.64 -5.99 5.52
C LYS A 24 11.12 -7.41 5.83
N THR A 25 10.93 -7.88 7.05
CA THR A 25 11.35 -9.23 7.46
C THR A 25 10.39 -10.34 7.00
N ASN A 26 9.17 -9.99 6.60
CA ASN A 26 8.13 -10.93 6.19
C ASN A 26 7.99 -11.06 4.65
N ILE A 27 8.76 -10.33 3.88
CA ILE A 27 8.78 -10.43 2.41
C ILE A 27 10.13 -10.96 1.91
N ALA A 28 10.10 -11.67 0.79
CA ALA A 28 11.31 -12.14 0.13
C ALA A 28 12.10 -10.96 -0.45
N LYS A 29 13.43 -11.11 -0.50
CA LYS A 29 14.33 -10.08 -1.04
C LYS A 29 13.96 -9.71 -2.49
N ASN A 30 13.73 -10.69 -3.33
CA ASN A 30 13.34 -10.51 -4.73
C ASN A 30 11.83 -10.77 -4.85
N SER A 31 11.03 -9.76 -4.61
CA SER A 31 9.57 -9.87 -4.65
C SER A 31 8.93 -8.57 -5.10
N ARG A 32 7.90 -8.71 -5.92
CA ARG A 32 7.09 -7.56 -6.36
C ARG A 32 6.10 -7.17 -5.28
N LEU A 33 5.93 -5.88 -5.09
CA LEU A 33 4.97 -5.30 -4.17
C LEU A 33 3.89 -4.55 -4.93
N LEU A 34 2.70 -4.51 -4.32
CA LEU A 34 1.56 -3.73 -4.77
C LEU A 34 1.46 -2.47 -3.91
N GLY A 35 1.32 -1.32 -4.53
CA GLY A 35 0.98 -0.06 -3.85
C GLY A 35 -0.49 0.27 -4.05
N ILE A 36 -1.15 0.69 -2.99
CA ILE A 36 -2.55 1.09 -3.01
C ILE A 36 -2.71 2.49 -2.42
N ASP A 37 -3.34 3.38 -3.17
CA ASP A 37 -3.83 4.66 -2.69
C ASP A 37 -5.34 4.55 -2.46
N PRO A 38 -5.80 4.40 -1.20
CA PRO A 38 -7.20 4.19 -0.90
C PRO A 38 -7.99 5.49 -1.00
N GLY A 39 -8.77 5.63 -2.07
CA GLY A 39 -9.73 6.71 -2.24
C GLY A 39 -11.16 6.25 -1.97
N ALA A 40 -12.08 7.19 -1.78
CA ALA A 40 -13.48 6.89 -1.53
C ALA A 40 -14.20 6.28 -2.75
N LYS A 41 -13.88 6.76 -3.95
CA LYS A 41 -14.49 6.31 -5.21
C LYS A 41 -13.48 5.63 -6.13
N ASN A 42 -12.25 6.11 -6.14
CA ASN A 42 -11.20 5.63 -7.00
C ASN A 42 -10.01 5.18 -6.16
N ILE A 43 -9.49 4.01 -6.47
CA ILE A 43 -8.38 3.41 -5.77
C ILE A 43 -7.23 3.26 -6.76
N GLY A 44 -6.17 4.00 -6.55
CA GLY A 44 -4.95 3.90 -7.35
C GLY A 44 -4.17 2.66 -7.01
N ILE A 45 -3.69 1.97 -8.03
CA ILE A 45 -2.88 0.75 -7.91
C ILE A 45 -1.58 0.94 -8.67
N ALA A 46 -0.48 0.58 -8.02
CA ALA A 46 0.85 0.55 -8.60
C ALA A 46 1.55 -0.77 -8.28
N ILE A 47 2.55 -1.10 -9.07
CA ILE A 47 3.42 -2.27 -8.83
C ILE A 47 4.88 -1.87 -8.94
N CYS A 48 5.77 -2.62 -8.30
CA CYS A 48 7.21 -2.46 -8.49
C CYS A 48 7.83 -3.69 -9.16
N ASP A 49 9.05 -3.52 -9.64
CA ASP A 49 9.88 -4.63 -10.11
C ASP A 49 10.34 -5.54 -8.95
N GLU A 50 10.84 -6.73 -9.28
CA GLU A 50 11.32 -7.71 -8.29
C GLU A 50 12.46 -7.19 -7.41
N ASN A 51 13.31 -6.33 -7.96
CA ASN A 51 14.42 -5.72 -7.23
C ASN A 51 14.00 -4.49 -6.39
N LYS A 52 12.73 -4.11 -6.46
CA LYS A 52 12.19 -2.94 -5.75
C LYS A 52 12.95 -1.64 -6.05
N VAL A 53 13.26 -1.43 -7.32
CA VAL A 53 13.95 -0.22 -7.79
C VAL A 53 12.97 0.88 -8.16
N ILE A 54 11.93 0.53 -8.93
CA ILE A 54 10.97 1.50 -9.44
C ILE A 54 9.53 1.04 -9.26
N ALA A 55 8.68 1.95 -8.81
CA ALA A 55 7.23 1.78 -8.78
C ALA A 55 6.60 2.37 -10.05
N THR A 56 5.69 1.64 -10.65
CA THR A 56 4.98 2.02 -11.87
C THR A 56 3.47 2.01 -11.64
N PRO A 57 2.75 3.07 -12.04
CA PRO A 57 1.29 3.05 -12.00
C PRO A 57 0.75 1.90 -12.85
N LEU A 58 -0.25 1.19 -12.34
CA LEU A 58 -0.85 0.08 -13.07
C LEU A 58 -2.26 0.42 -13.55
N ILE A 59 -3.15 0.75 -12.64
CA ILE A 59 -4.56 1.01 -12.93
C ILE A 59 -5.20 1.81 -11.80
N THR A 60 -6.30 2.49 -12.10
CA THR A 60 -7.21 3.01 -11.09
C THR A 60 -8.49 2.20 -11.10
N LEU A 61 -8.82 1.58 -9.98
CA LEU A 61 -10.03 0.80 -9.81
C LEU A 61 -11.14 1.69 -9.23
N ARG A 62 -12.35 1.53 -9.75
CA ARG A 62 -13.51 2.21 -9.20
C ARG A 62 -14.13 1.36 -8.09
N MET A 63 -14.28 1.94 -6.90
CA MET A 63 -14.95 1.26 -5.79
C MET A 63 -16.47 1.29 -5.99
N THR A 64 -17.06 0.18 -6.35
CA THR A 64 -18.49 -0.06 -6.40
C THR A 64 -18.92 -0.98 -5.26
N LYS A 65 -18.62 -2.27 -5.38
CA LYS A 65 -18.78 -3.26 -4.31
C LYS A 65 -17.41 -3.79 -3.89
N PHE A 66 -17.21 -3.95 -2.60
CA PHE A 66 -15.93 -4.40 -2.06
C PHE A 66 -15.53 -5.79 -2.60
N GLN A 67 -16.50 -6.69 -2.78
CA GLN A 67 -16.23 -8.02 -3.35
C GLN A 67 -15.69 -7.95 -4.79
N ILE A 68 -16.22 -7.04 -5.61
CA ILE A 68 -15.72 -6.83 -6.98
C ILE A 68 -14.28 -6.31 -6.93
N PHE A 69 -14.01 -5.33 -6.08
CA PHE A 69 -12.67 -4.82 -5.84
C PHE A 69 -11.69 -5.93 -5.40
N LEU A 70 -12.09 -6.77 -4.45
CA LEU A 70 -11.27 -7.91 -4.01
C LEU A 70 -10.96 -8.89 -5.15
N ASN A 71 -11.91 -9.18 -6.01
CA ASN A 71 -11.69 -10.05 -7.16
C ASN A 71 -10.67 -9.45 -8.13
N GLU A 72 -10.76 -8.16 -8.40
CA GLU A 72 -9.80 -7.44 -9.26
C GLU A 72 -8.40 -7.42 -8.64
N ILE A 73 -8.30 -7.13 -7.34
CA ILE A 73 -7.01 -7.14 -6.63
C ILE A 73 -6.40 -8.55 -6.59
N ASN A 74 -7.18 -9.59 -6.34
CA ASN A 74 -6.68 -10.96 -6.36
C ASN A 74 -6.15 -11.35 -7.74
N GLN A 75 -6.82 -10.94 -8.80
CA GLN A 75 -6.34 -11.17 -10.17
C GLN A 75 -4.99 -10.47 -10.41
N ILE A 76 -4.86 -9.21 -10.00
CA ILE A 76 -3.60 -8.45 -10.13
C ILE A 76 -2.48 -9.12 -9.33
N ILE A 77 -2.76 -9.58 -8.10
CA ILE A 77 -1.81 -10.29 -7.24
C ILE A 77 -1.28 -11.55 -7.92
N GLU A 78 -2.18 -12.35 -8.48
CA GLU A 78 -1.82 -13.60 -9.16
C GLU A 78 -1.03 -13.34 -10.45
N GLU A 79 -1.53 -12.47 -11.33
CA GLU A 79 -0.91 -12.17 -12.62
C GLU A 79 0.48 -11.56 -12.50
N ASN A 80 0.71 -10.76 -11.46
CA ASN A 80 1.97 -10.06 -11.23
C ASN A 80 2.86 -10.69 -10.16
N GLU A 81 2.46 -11.84 -9.61
CA GLU A 81 3.20 -12.55 -8.55
C GLU A 81 3.53 -11.63 -7.35
N ILE A 82 2.56 -10.86 -6.90
CA ILE A 82 2.69 -9.91 -5.79
C ILE A 82 2.86 -10.67 -4.47
N LYS A 83 3.85 -10.28 -3.67
CA LYS A 83 4.19 -10.92 -2.39
C LYS A 83 3.96 -10.02 -1.16
N GLY A 84 3.58 -8.80 -1.37
CA GLY A 84 3.25 -7.87 -0.28
C GLY A 84 2.50 -6.64 -0.80
N ILE A 85 1.78 -5.98 0.09
CA ILE A 85 0.95 -4.82 -0.22
C ILE A 85 1.38 -3.65 0.67
N ILE A 86 1.54 -2.49 0.06
CA ILE A 86 1.74 -1.20 0.72
C ILE A 86 0.48 -0.37 0.54
N VAL A 87 -0.12 0.05 1.65
CA VAL A 87 -1.30 0.94 1.65
C VAL A 87 -0.89 2.32 2.15
N GLY A 88 -1.20 3.34 1.38
CA GLY A 88 -0.94 4.72 1.76
C GLY A 88 -1.73 5.13 3.00
N ASN A 89 -1.06 5.78 3.94
CA ASN A 89 -1.65 6.28 5.18
C ASN A 89 -1.49 7.79 5.24
N PRO A 90 -2.58 8.55 4.98
CA PRO A 90 -2.53 10.02 4.96
C PRO A 90 -2.56 10.59 6.38
N ILE A 91 -1.44 10.53 7.08
CA ILE A 91 -1.26 11.16 8.40
C ILE A 91 -1.12 12.67 8.22
N ASN A 92 -1.75 13.47 9.09
CA ASN A 92 -1.62 14.91 9.06
C ASN A 92 -0.17 15.36 9.29
N MET A 93 0.21 16.52 8.77
CA MET A 93 1.58 17.04 8.87
C MET A 93 2.09 17.20 10.31
N ASP A 94 1.19 17.43 11.27
CA ASP A 94 1.50 17.49 12.69
C ASP A 94 1.64 16.11 13.37
N GLY A 95 1.44 15.03 12.63
CA GLY A 95 1.47 13.65 13.14
C GLY A 95 0.15 13.15 13.69
N SER A 96 -0.89 13.97 13.74
CA SER A 96 -2.21 13.54 14.19
C SER A 96 -2.90 12.60 13.18
N VAL A 97 -3.74 11.71 13.70
CA VAL A 97 -4.52 10.74 12.92
C VAL A 97 -5.90 11.32 12.64
N GLY A 98 -6.15 11.67 11.38
CA GLY A 98 -7.45 12.18 10.93
C GLY A 98 -8.38 11.10 10.39
N LYS A 99 -9.52 11.51 9.87
CA LYS A 99 -10.54 10.61 9.28
C LYS A 99 -10.00 9.79 8.12
N SER A 100 -9.20 10.38 7.26
CA SER A 100 -8.60 9.69 6.09
C SER A 100 -7.64 8.58 6.51
N SER A 101 -6.86 8.80 7.57
CA SER A 101 -5.95 7.79 8.13
C SER A 101 -6.73 6.62 8.74
N ILE A 102 -7.80 6.91 9.49
CA ILE A 102 -8.67 5.87 10.06
C ILE A 102 -9.33 5.06 8.93
N SER A 103 -9.81 5.73 7.91
CA SER A 103 -10.41 5.10 6.73
C SER A 103 -9.43 4.18 5.99
N ALA A 104 -8.20 4.64 5.80
CA ALA A 104 -7.13 3.85 5.17
C ALA A 104 -6.79 2.59 5.99
N LEU A 105 -6.72 2.71 7.31
CA LEU A 105 -6.50 1.56 8.19
C LEU A 105 -7.66 0.56 8.15
N ASN A 106 -8.90 1.03 8.17
CA ASN A 106 -10.08 0.17 8.05
C ASN A 106 -10.11 -0.55 6.68
N PHE A 107 -9.74 0.14 5.62
CA PHE A 107 -9.58 -0.44 4.29
C PHE A 107 -8.54 -1.56 4.29
N ALA A 108 -7.36 -1.33 4.87
CA ALA A 108 -6.32 -2.34 4.99
C ALA A 108 -6.78 -3.55 5.82
N LYS A 109 -7.49 -3.33 6.91
CA LYS A 109 -8.08 -4.41 7.73
C LYS A 109 -9.10 -5.24 6.93
N ASN A 110 -9.93 -4.60 6.12
CA ASN A 110 -10.90 -5.30 5.28
C ASN A 110 -10.21 -6.15 4.20
N ILE A 111 -9.13 -5.64 3.60
CA ILE A 111 -8.30 -6.42 2.68
C ILE A 111 -7.67 -7.61 3.41
N SER A 112 -7.12 -7.40 4.59
CA SER A 112 -6.41 -8.45 5.35
C SER A 112 -7.29 -9.62 5.77
N LYS A 113 -8.59 -9.43 5.84
CA LYS A 113 -9.55 -10.52 6.10
C LYS A 113 -9.64 -11.54 4.96
N ASN A 114 -9.28 -11.14 3.75
CA ASN A 114 -9.49 -11.92 2.52
C ASN A 114 -8.18 -12.21 1.76
N ILE A 115 -7.10 -11.55 2.10
CA ILE A 115 -5.79 -11.67 1.46
C ILE A 115 -4.76 -12.00 2.52
N THR A 116 -3.92 -13.01 2.27
CA THR A 116 -2.99 -13.56 3.27
C THR A 116 -1.58 -12.98 3.19
N ILE A 117 -1.21 -12.35 2.06
CA ILE A 117 0.13 -11.77 1.92
C ILE A 117 0.31 -10.57 2.88
N PRO A 118 1.55 -10.27 3.31
CA PRO A 118 1.82 -9.18 4.23
C PRO A 118 1.35 -7.83 3.70
N ILE A 119 0.82 -7.00 4.59
CA ILE A 119 0.38 -5.63 4.32
C ILE A 119 1.12 -4.70 5.26
N ALA A 120 1.59 -3.56 4.76
CA ALA A 120 2.10 -2.47 5.59
C ALA A 120 1.41 -1.16 5.24
N MET A 121 1.19 -0.34 6.25
CA MET A 121 0.75 1.05 6.08
C MET A 121 1.98 1.92 5.87
N TRP A 122 1.91 2.83 4.90
CA TRP A 122 2.99 3.76 4.61
C TRP A 122 2.59 5.19 4.92
N ASP A 123 3.36 5.85 5.76
CA ASP A 123 3.18 7.28 6.08
C ASP A 123 3.55 8.13 4.87
N GLU A 124 2.54 8.71 4.22
CA GLU A 124 2.71 9.51 2.99
C GLU A 124 3.60 10.74 3.16
N ARG A 125 3.77 11.24 4.39
CA ARG A 125 4.68 12.36 4.68
C ARG A 125 6.13 12.04 4.32
N LEU A 126 6.49 10.76 4.26
CA LEU A 126 7.83 10.28 3.95
C LEU A 126 8.08 10.07 2.45
N SER A 127 7.08 10.31 1.60
CA SER A 127 7.14 9.99 0.16
C SER A 127 7.65 11.11 -0.74
N SER A 128 7.97 12.29 -0.21
CA SER A 128 8.31 13.48 -1.03
C SER A 128 9.51 13.27 -1.97
N GLU A 129 10.57 12.63 -1.51
CA GLU A 129 11.74 12.33 -2.34
C GLU A 129 11.43 11.30 -3.43
N GLY A 130 10.74 10.23 -3.08
CA GLY A 130 10.29 9.22 -4.02
C GLY A 130 9.37 9.80 -5.09
N SER A 131 8.43 10.65 -4.72
CA SER A 131 7.54 11.37 -5.63
C SER A 131 8.30 12.22 -6.63
N PHE A 132 9.30 12.97 -6.15
CA PHE A 132 10.15 13.80 -7.01
C PHE A 132 10.96 12.96 -8.01
N LYS A 133 11.52 11.85 -7.57
CA LYS A 133 12.29 10.92 -8.41
C LYS A 133 11.44 10.35 -9.55
N ILE A 134 10.24 9.84 -9.23
CA ILE A 134 9.31 9.34 -10.25
C ILE A 134 8.95 10.43 -11.26
N THR A 135 8.64 11.64 -10.80
CA THR A 135 8.28 12.76 -11.64
C THR A 135 9.44 13.15 -12.58
N LYS A 136 10.67 13.11 -12.06
CA LYS A 136 11.89 13.38 -12.85
C LYS A 136 12.09 12.31 -13.93
N GLU A 137 11.92 11.05 -13.60
CA GLU A 137 12.05 9.93 -14.55
C GLU A 137 10.98 9.98 -15.66
N LEU A 138 9.78 10.46 -15.34
CA LEU A 138 8.71 10.68 -16.30
C LEU A 138 8.95 11.93 -17.22
N GLY A 139 9.98 12.73 -16.97
CA GLY A 139 10.41 13.84 -17.84
C GLY A 139 9.42 14.97 -17.97
N THR A 140 8.65 15.28 -16.92
CA THR A 140 7.59 16.29 -16.96
C THR A 140 8.04 17.66 -16.45
N ASN A 141 7.44 18.75 -16.98
CA ASN A 141 7.58 20.09 -16.41
C ASN A 141 6.80 20.25 -15.10
N VAL A 142 6.94 21.40 -14.40
CA VAL A 142 6.37 21.59 -13.05
C VAL A 142 4.85 21.46 -13.03
N SER A 143 4.12 22.04 -13.98
CA SER A 143 2.67 21.96 -14.03
C SER A 143 2.17 20.53 -14.31
N ASN A 144 2.84 19.83 -15.23
CA ASN A 144 2.54 18.44 -15.51
C ASN A 144 2.97 17.51 -14.37
N ARG A 145 3.97 17.89 -13.55
CA ARG A 145 4.36 17.14 -12.34
C ARG A 145 3.22 17.10 -11.34
N VAL A 146 2.58 18.22 -11.04
CA VAL A 146 1.45 18.28 -10.11
C VAL A 146 0.30 17.40 -10.61
N LYS A 147 -0.07 17.50 -11.89
CA LYS A 147 -1.11 16.66 -12.48
C LYS A 147 -0.76 15.16 -12.40
N LYS A 148 0.48 14.78 -12.70
CA LYS A 148 0.93 13.38 -12.62
C LYS A 148 1.05 12.86 -11.21
N LEU A 149 1.32 13.69 -10.21
CA LEU A 149 1.24 13.32 -8.80
C LEU A 149 -0.17 12.87 -8.43
N ASP A 150 -1.20 13.61 -8.84
CA ASP A 150 -2.60 13.24 -8.59
C ASP A 150 -2.99 11.93 -9.32
N GLU A 151 -2.54 11.76 -10.57
CA GLU A 151 -2.85 10.57 -11.37
C GLU A 151 -2.09 9.31 -10.90
N ASN A 152 -0.92 9.48 -10.27
CA ASN A 152 0.02 8.40 -9.96
C ASN A 152 0.33 8.28 -8.46
N SER A 153 -0.57 8.71 -7.60
CA SER A 153 -0.36 8.71 -6.14
C SER A 153 0.03 7.34 -5.58
N ALA A 154 -0.55 6.26 -6.07
CA ALA A 154 -0.17 4.91 -5.66
C ALA A 154 1.30 4.59 -5.97
N ALA A 155 1.82 5.03 -7.12
CA ALA A 155 3.22 4.86 -7.48
C ALA A 155 4.15 5.68 -6.58
N PHE A 156 3.76 6.88 -6.18
CA PHE A 156 4.52 7.70 -5.23
C PHE A 156 4.58 7.06 -3.85
N ILE A 157 3.45 6.55 -3.36
CA ILE A 157 3.36 5.80 -2.11
C ILE A 157 4.29 4.59 -2.15
N LEU A 158 4.18 3.79 -3.18
CA LEU A 158 4.99 2.58 -3.32
C LEU A 158 6.47 2.90 -3.48
N GLN A 159 6.84 3.92 -4.26
CA GLN A 159 8.23 4.34 -4.41
C GLN A 159 8.85 4.77 -3.10
N GLY A 160 8.14 5.57 -2.30
CA GLY A 160 8.60 5.97 -0.96
C GLY A 160 8.86 4.76 -0.07
N ALA A 161 7.96 3.79 -0.08
CA ALA A 161 8.09 2.58 0.72
C ALA A 161 9.26 1.69 0.25
N ILE A 162 9.42 1.45 -1.04
CA ILE A 162 10.51 0.61 -1.54
C ILE A 162 11.88 1.27 -1.38
N ASP A 163 11.98 2.58 -1.47
CA ASP A 163 13.22 3.31 -1.17
C ASP A 163 13.61 3.16 0.31
N TYR A 164 12.63 3.22 1.21
CA TYR A 164 12.84 2.95 2.63
C TYR A 164 13.27 1.51 2.90
N LEU A 165 12.66 0.54 2.24
CA LEU A 165 12.95 -0.89 2.44
C LEU A 165 14.36 -1.29 2.01
N LYS A 166 15.01 -0.52 1.15
CA LYS A 166 16.41 -0.77 0.73
C LYS A 166 17.44 -0.38 1.78
N ASN A 167 17.09 0.54 2.64
CA ASN A 167 17.96 1.01 3.72
C ASN A 167 17.76 0.12 4.96
#